data_ea5a1803fb0f7e608f9d03148bb42c3e
#
_entry.id   ea5a1803fb0f7e608f9d03148bb42c3e
#
_cell.length_a   1.000
_cell.length_b   1.000
_cell.length_c   1.000
_cell.angle_alpha   90.00
_cell.angle_beta   90.00
_cell.angle_gamma   90.00
#
_symmetry.space_group_name_H-M   'P 1'
#
loop_
_entity.id
_entity.type
_entity.pdbx_description
1 polymer ?
#
loop_
_entity_poly.entity_id
_entity_poly.type
_entity_poly.pdbx_seq_one_letter_code
_entity_poly.pdbx_strand_id
1 'polypeptide(L)'
;NQQREVLYEQRRRILRNESLRETINEMIDKLVTESVDAYADEKLYPEEWDYEGLYKHLSQYFLTEEIMSSQDMEEYSRQDLLERLLEIAHEEYQDRVDMLGEAMFSQLEKAIMLRVVDNKWMEHLDNMDMLREGIGLRAYGQKNPLVEYKFEAFDMFQNMIAAIQDETIMALYKIRAQLIQEIEEPVDHLEGAQSHHEDVLEPQNID
;
A
#
# COMPACT_ATOMS: atom_id res chain seq x y z
N ASN A 1 -8.43 -16.13 18.70
CA ASN A 1 -7.49 -15.55 19.67
C ASN A 1 -6.06 -15.48 19.12
N GLN A 2 -5.51 -16.54 18.47
CA GLN A 2 -4.15 -16.56 17.93
C GLN A 2 -3.91 -15.47 16.88
N GLN A 3 -4.81 -15.28 15.93
CA GLN A 3 -4.72 -14.23 14.89
C GLN A 3 -4.67 -12.83 15.51
N ARG A 4 -5.51 -12.61 16.56
CA ARG A 4 -5.51 -11.35 17.31
C ARG A 4 -4.17 -11.09 18.01
N GLU A 5 -3.58 -12.10 18.61
CA GLU A 5 -2.28 -12.00 19.29
C GLU A 5 -1.17 -11.62 18.29
N VAL A 6 -1.11 -12.28 17.13
CA VAL A 6 -0.15 -11.96 16.06
C VAL A 6 -0.30 -10.51 15.62
N LEU A 7 -1.52 -10.05 15.39
CA LEU A 7 -1.75 -8.68 14.92
C LEU A 7 -1.41 -7.63 15.99
N TYR A 8 -1.78 -7.87 17.24
CA TYR A 8 -1.42 -6.96 18.33
C TYR A 8 0.08 -6.87 18.56
N GLU A 9 0.82 -7.96 18.36
CA GLU A 9 2.28 -7.93 18.43
C GLU A 9 2.89 -7.13 17.27
N GLN A 10 2.39 -7.31 16.06
CA GLN A 10 2.79 -6.51 14.91
C GLN A 10 2.53 -5.01 15.15
N ARG A 11 1.33 -4.68 15.61
CA ARG A 11 0.98 -3.31 15.94
C ARG A 11 1.89 -2.69 17.02
N ARG A 12 2.27 -3.47 18.04
CA ARG A 12 3.23 -3.03 19.06
C ARG A 12 4.60 -2.74 18.49
N ARG A 13 5.11 -3.59 17.58
CA ARG A 13 6.40 -3.36 16.90
C ARG A 13 6.40 -2.05 16.11
N ILE A 14 5.33 -1.80 15.35
CA ILE A 14 5.16 -0.53 14.62
C ILE A 14 5.17 0.66 15.60
N LEU A 15 4.47 0.58 16.71
CA LEU A 15 4.40 1.65 17.71
C LEU A 15 5.74 1.93 18.38
N ARG A 16 6.58 0.91 18.57
CA ARG A 16 7.90 1.03 19.19
C ARG A 16 9.00 1.55 18.26
N ASN A 17 8.70 1.77 16.99
CA ASN A 17 9.68 2.13 15.96
C ASN A 17 10.82 1.11 15.79
N GLU A 18 10.59 -0.16 16.12
CA GLU A 18 11.58 -1.19 15.93
C GLU A 18 11.72 -1.49 14.44
N SER A 19 12.80 -1.02 13.83
CA SER A 19 13.24 -1.44 12.48
C SER A 19 12.16 -1.42 11.37
N LEU A 20 11.29 -0.39 11.39
CA LEU A 20 10.17 -0.31 10.44
C LEU A 20 10.67 -0.22 8.99
N ARG A 21 11.78 0.50 8.77
CA ARG A 21 12.44 0.62 7.47
C ARG A 21 12.91 -0.73 6.93
N GLU A 22 13.50 -1.59 7.77
CA GLU A 22 13.89 -2.95 7.36
C GLU A 22 12.67 -3.77 6.94
N THR A 23 11.61 -3.72 7.74
CA THR A 23 10.34 -4.41 7.41
C THR A 23 9.75 -3.95 6.07
N ILE A 24 9.78 -2.63 5.79
CA ILE A 24 9.30 -2.09 4.53
C ILE A 24 10.21 -2.53 3.36
N ASN A 25 11.52 -2.52 3.53
CA ASN A 25 12.45 -3.02 2.53
C ASN A 25 12.20 -4.50 2.22
N GLU A 26 11.99 -5.34 3.24
CA GLU A 26 11.62 -6.75 3.05
C GLU A 26 10.28 -6.90 2.28
N MET A 27 9.31 -6.02 2.53
CA MET A 27 8.05 -6.02 1.77
C MET A 27 8.27 -5.62 0.30
N ILE A 28 9.15 -4.65 0.02
CA ILE A 28 9.51 -4.24 -1.34
C ILE A 28 10.20 -5.39 -2.07
N ASP A 29 11.19 -6.02 -1.44
CA ASP A 29 11.92 -7.16 -2.01
C ASP A 29 10.98 -8.30 -2.35
N LYS A 30 10.07 -8.61 -1.44
CA LYS A 30 9.05 -9.64 -1.64
C LYS A 30 8.11 -9.29 -2.80
N LEU A 31 7.59 -8.06 -2.87
CA LEU A 31 6.72 -7.61 -3.96
C LEU A 31 7.40 -7.81 -5.32
N VAL A 32 8.63 -7.34 -5.47
CA VAL A 32 9.36 -7.43 -6.74
C VAL A 32 9.65 -8.88 -7.09
N THR A 33 10.13 -9.67 -6.13
CA THR A 33 10.47 -11.08 -6.35
C THR A 33 9.23 -11.88 -6.76
N GLU A 34 8.12 -11.76 -6.03
CA GLU A 34 6.87 -12.45 -6.34
C GLU A 34 6.29 -12.00 -7.69
N SER A 35 6.46 -10.72 -8.06
CA SER A 35 6.06 -10.23 -9.37
C SER A 35 6.88 -10.87 -10.50
N VAL A 36 8.19 -10.91 -10.38
CA VAL A 36 9.04 -11.59 -11.37
C VAL A 36 8.72 -13.08 -11.44
N ASP A 37 8.50 -13.74 -10.30
CA ASP A 37 8.11 -15.16 -10.27
C ASP A 37 6.78 -15.41 -10.99
N ALA A 38 5.81 -14.50 -10.88
CA ALA A 38 4.48 -14.64 -11.46
C ALA A 38 4.47 -14.39 -12.99
N TYR A 39 5.24 -13.42 -13.47
CA TYR A 39 5.21 -12.99 -14.88
C TYR A 39 6.38 -13.52 -15.71
N ALA A 40 7.50 -13.88 -15.08
CA ALA A 40 8.69 -14.45 -15.70
C ALA A 40 9.06 -15.76 -15.01
N ASP A 41 8.18 -16.77 -15.08
CA ASP A 41 8.37 -18.08 -14.45
C ASP A 41 9.64 -18.74 -15.00
N GLU A 42 10.53 -19.17 -14.13
CA GLU A 42 11.80 -19.85 -14.45
C GLU A 42 11.60 -21.12 -15.28
N LYS A 43 10.42 -21.72 -15.24
CA LYS A 43 10.08 -22.95 -15.99
C LYS A 43 9.72 -22.69 -17.45
N LEU A 44 9.47 -21.43 -17.79
CA LEU A 44 9.11 -20.99 -19.15
C LEU A 44 10.34 -20.43 -19.88
N TYR A 45 10.27 -20.45 -21.21
CA TYR A 45 11.28 -19.76 -22.01
C TYR A 45 11.07 -18.24 -21.97
N PRO A 46 12.15 -17.43 -22.13
CA PRO A 46 12.03 -15.98 -22.06
C PRO A 46 11.00 -15.38 -23.04
N GLU A 47 10.78 -16.02 -24.17
CA GLU A 47 9.80 -15.60 -25.20
C GLU A 47 8.34 -15.85 -24.75
N GLU A 48 8.15 -16.62 -23.68
CA GLU A 48 6.83 -16.91 -23.10
C GLU A 48 6.50 -16.05 -21.86
N TRP A 49 7.45 -15.21 -21.42
CA TRP A 49 7.25 -14.35 -20.27
C TRP A 49 6.34 -13.17 -20.61
N ASP A 50 5.49 -12.78 -19.65
CA ASP A 50 4.58 -11.65 -19.80
C ASP A 50 5.21 -10.35 -19.29
N TYR A 51 6.12 -9.77 -20.08
CA TYR A 51 6.78 -8.52 -19.73
C TYR A 51 5.82 -7.33 -19.65
N GLU A 52 4.77 -7.31 -20.48
CA GLU A 52 3.77 -6.24 -20.42
C GLU A 52 2.92 -6.34 -19.15
N GLY A 53 2.55 -7.55 -18.75
CA GLY A 53 1.86 -7.82 -17.49
C GLY A 53 2.72 -7.42 -16.29
N LEU A 54 4.01 -7.76 -16.29
CA LEU A 54 4.96 -7.38 -15.25
C LEU A 54 5.10 -5.86 -15.14
N TYR A 55 5.30 -5.17 -16.26
CA TYR A 55 5.36 -3.71 -16.30
C TYR A 55 4.07 -3.09 -15.74
N LYS A 56 2.91 -3.51 -16.24
CA LYS A 56 1.61 -3.01 -15.82
C LYS A 56 1.35 -3.26 -14.32
N HIS A 57 1.81 -4.37 -13.79
CA HIS A 57 1.70 -4.67 -12.37
C HIS A 57 2.58 -3.73 -11.53
N LEU A 58 3.88 -3.64 -11.84
CA LEU A 58 4.82 -2.80 -11.10
C LEU A 58 4.60 -1.30 -11.29
N SER A 59 3.97 -0.87 -12.39
CA SER A 59 3.59 0.53 -12.62
C SER A 59 2.52 1.05 -11.64
N GLN A 60 1.81 0.16 -10.96
CA GLN A 60 0.89 0.53 -9.89
C GLN A 60 1.60 1.03 -8.64
N TYR A 61 2.90 0.72 -8.50
CA TYR A 61 3.73 1.07 -7.36
C TYR A 61 4.77 2.13 -7.70
N PHE A 62 5.77 1.78 -8.47
CA PHE A 62 6.95 2.64 -8.66
C PHE A 62 7.44 2.75 -10.11
N LEU A 63 7.12 1.79 -10.98
CA LEU A 63 7.71 1.73 -12.30
C LEU A 63 7.01 2.69 -13.28
N THR A 64 7.79 3.44 -14.04
CA THR A 64 7.30 4.31 -15.12
C THR A 64 7.99 3.96 -16.43
N GLU A 65 7.36 4.32 -17.56
CA GLU A 65 7.90 4.06 -18.89
C GLU A 65 9.26 4.75 -19.13
N GLU A 66 9.49 5.87 -18.44
CA GLU A 66 10.75 6.61 -18.50
C GLU A 66 11.90 5.89 -17.77
N ILE A 67 11.58 5.08 -16.75
CA ILE A 67 12.57 4.34 -15.98
C ILE A 67 12.91 3.02 -16.66
N MET A 68 11.89 2.26 -17.06
CA MET A 68 12.02 0.97 -17.75
C MET A 68 10.68 0.59 -18.40
N SER A 69 10.66 0.45 -19.71
CA SER A 69 9.48 -0.05 -20.44
C SER A 69 9.44 -1.58 -20.46
N SER A 70 8.31 -2.16 -20.85
CA SER A 70 8.20 -3.61 -21.04
C SER A 70 9.18 -4.15 -22.11
N GLN A 71 9.51 -3.35 -23.11
CA GLN A 71 10.47 -3.70 -24.17
C GLN A 71 11.91 -3.73 -23.65
N ASP A 72 12.27 -2.81 -22.75
CA ASP A 72 13.60 -2.82 -22.14
C ASP A 72 13.82 -4.09 -21.29
N MET A 73 12.76 -4.63 -20.69
CA MET A 73 12.83 -5.85 -19.89
C MET A 73 13.26 -7.08 -20.70
N GLU A 74 12.93 -7.12 -22.01
CA GLU A 74 13.30 -8.23 -22.91
C GLU A 74 14.82 -8.39 -23.11
N GLU A 75 15.59 -7.34 -22.82
CA GLU A 75 17.06 -7.36 -22.96
C GLU A 75 17.77 -8.02 -21.78
N TYR A 76 17.06 -8.28 -20.67
CA TYR A 76 17.64 -8.81 -19.45
C TYR A 76 17.44 -10.33 -19.32
N SER A 77 18.45 -11.02 -18.74
CA SER A 77 18.20 -12.33 -18.18
C SER A 77 17.24 -12.20 -16.98
N ARG A 78 16.58 -13.31 -16.58
CA ARG A 78 15.67 -13.29 -15.44
C ARG A 78 16.34 -12.76 -14.17
N GLN A 79 17.57 -13.21 -13.91
CA GLN A 79 18.33 -12.79 -12.73
C GLN A 79 18.69 -11.31 -12.79
N ASP A 80 19.19 -10.83 -13.93
CA ASP A 80 19.53 -9.42 -14.12
C ASP A 80 18.29 -8.53 -14.05
N LEU A 81 17.15 -9.00 -14.60
CA LEU A 81 15.86 -8.30 -14.51
C LEU A 81 15.40 -8.15 -13.06
N LEU A 82 15.47 -9.23 -12.27
CA LEU A 82 15.12 -9.19 -10.86
C LEU A 82 16.02 -8.20 -10.10
N GLU A 83 17.33 -8.28 -10.28
CA GLU A 83 18.30 -7.41 -9.62
C GLU A 83 18.05 -5.94 -10.01
N ARG A 84 17.82 -5.66 -11.30
CA ARG A 84 17.54 -4.30 -11.76
C ARG A 84 16.22 -3.74 -11.24
N LEU A 85 15.16 -4.54 -11.21
CA LEU A 85 13.87 -4.12 -10.66
C LEU A 85 13.94 -3.87 -9.14
N LEU A 86 14.70 -4.66 -8.39
CA LEU A 86 14.96 -4.43 -6.97
C LEU A 86 15.71 -3.11 -6.76
N GLU A 87 16.75 -2.86 -7.55
CA GLU A 87 17.53 -1.61 -7.49
C GLU A 87 16.61 -0.40 -7.76
N ILE A 88 15.81 -0.42 -8.83
CA ILE A 88 14.86 0.64 -9.16
C ILE A 88 13.85 0.85 -8.02
N ALA A 89 13.30 -0.23 -7.47
CA ALA A 89 12.34 -0.13 -6.39
C ALA A 89 12.93 0.58 -5.17
N HIS A 90 14.14 0.23 -4.76
CA HIS A 90 14.83 0.87 -3.64
C HIS A 90 15.26 2.30 -3.93
N GLU A 91 15.74 2.61 -5.15
CA GLU A 91 16.06 3.97 -5.58
C GLU A 91 14.82 4.87 -5.51
N GLU A 92 13.70 4.43 -6.10
CA GLU A 92 12.44 5.16 -6.08
C GLU A 92 11.88 5.34 -4.66
N TYR A 93 12.11 4.38 -3.78
CA TYR A 93 11.72 4.51 -2.38
C TYR A 93 12.62 5.52 -1.65
N GLN A 94 13.94 5.47 -1.85
CA GLN A 94 14.90 6.39 -1.24
C GLN A 94 14.67 7.83 -1.70
N ASP A 95 14.33 8.04 -2.97
CA ASP A 95 13.98 9.37 -3.50
C ASP A 95 12.83 10.03 -2.72
N ARG A 96 11.85 9.24 -2.30
CA ARG A 96 10.73 9.74 -1.47
C ARG A 96 11.17 10.10 -0.06
N VAL A 97 12.06 9.30 0.50
CA VAL A 97 12.69 9.60 1.80
C VAL A 97 13.45 10.90 1.74
N ASP A 98 14.29 11.07 0.71
CA ASP A 98 15.15 12.25 0.55
C ASP A 98 14.32 13.52 0.29
N MET A 99 13.22 13.41 -0.44
CA MET A 99 12.32 14.52 -0.72
C MET A 99 11.66 15.10 0.54
N LEU A 100 11.25 14.26 1.47
CA LEU A 100 10.55 14.68 2.70
C LEU A 100 11.47 14.79 3.92
N GLY A 101 12.64 14.18 3.84
CA GLY A 101 13.55 13.98 4.95
C GLY A 101 13.20 12.80 5.85
N GLU A 102 14.25 12.15 6.35
CA GLU A 102 14.19 10.89 7.10
C GLU A 102 13.18 10.92 8.26
N ALA A 103 13.19 11.98 9.07
CA ALA A 103 12.34 12.09 10.26
C ALA A 103 10.85 12.17 9.90
N MET A 104 10.50 12.95 8.88
CA MET A 104 9.11 13.10 8.44
C MET A 104 8.63 11.82 7.77
N PHE A 105 9.45 11.23 6.89
CA PHE A 105 9.09 10.01 6.17
C PHE A 105 8.90 8.82 7.11
N SER A 106 9.75 8.68 8.14
CA SER A 106 9.60 7.66 9.18
C SER A 106 8.27 7.78 9.96
N GLN A 107 7.81 9.00 10.22
CA GLN A 107 6.48 9.20 10.82
C GLN A 107 5.35 8.81 9.87
N LEU A 108 5.49 9.08 8.56
CA LEU A 108 4.52 8.66 7.56
C LEU A 108 4.47 7.14 7.40
N GLU A 109 5.62 6.47 7.34
CA GLU A 109 5.70 5.00 7.32
C GLU A 109 4.88 4.40 8.47
N LYS A 110 5.09 4.92 9.67
CA LYS A 110 4.37 4.47 10.87
C LYS A 110 2.87 4.74 10.79
N ALA A 111 2.49 5.95 10.39
CA ALA A 111 1.07 6.33 10.30
C ALA A 111 0.33 5.52 9.24
N ILE A 112 0.93 5.32 8.06
CA ILE A 112 0.37 4.53 6.97
C ILE A 112 0.22 3.07 7.40
N MET A 113 1.27 2.47 7.94
CA MET A 113 1.25 1.07 8.33
C MET A 113 0.21 0.80 9.43
N LEU A 114 0.11 1.66 10.45
CA LEU A 114 -0.92 1.54 11.47
C LEU A 114 -2.33 1.64 10.89
N ARG A 115 -2.55 2.61 10.01
CA ARG A 115 -3.84 2.80 9.35
C ARG A 115 -4.25 1.60 8.50
N VAL A 116 -3.33 1.07 7.70
CA VAL A 116 -3.60 -0.09 6.84
C VAL A 116 -3.88 -1.34 7.70
N VAL A 117 -3.06 -1.58 8.72
CA VAL A 117 -3.27 -2.71 9.66
C VAL A 117 -4.64 -2.62 10.33
N ASP A 118 -5.01 -1.45 10.85
CA ASP A 118 -6.28 -1.26 11.55
C ASP A 118 -7.48 -1.47 10.59
N ASN A 119 -7.41 -0.92 9.37
CA ASN A 119 -8.47 -1.07 8.37
C ASN A 119 -8.64 -2.55 7.94
N LYS A 120 -7.52 -3.22 7.60
CA LYS A 120 -7.58 -4.63 7.18
C LYS A 120 -8.01 -5.57 8.28
N TRP A 121 -7.67 -5.25 9.52
CA TRP A 121 -8.16 -6.02 10.65
C TRP A 121 -9.67 -5.90 10.85
N MET A 122 -10.23 -4.70 10.73
CA MET A 122 -11.67 -4.50 10.82
C MET A 122 -12.41 -5.27 9.72
N GLU A 123 -11.94 -5.15 8.47
CA GLU A 123 -12.46 -5.90 7.33
C GLU A 123 -12.38 -7.43 7.56
N HIS A 124 -11.26 -7.91 8.11
CA HIS A 124 -11.08 -9.32 8.43
C HIS A 124 -12.07 -9.81 9.49
N LEU A 125 -12.34 -9.02 10.52
CA LEU A 125 -13.32 -9.38 11.56
C LEU A 125 -14.72 -9.53 10.95
N ASP A 126 -15.15 -8.61 10.09
CA ASP A 126 -16.44 -8.68 9.40
C ASP A 126 -16.53 -9.93 8.52
N ASN A 127 -15.47 -10.23 7.77
CA ASN A 127 -15.37 -11.42 6.93
C ASN A 127 -15.40 -12.72 7.75
N MET A 128 -14.75 -12.74 8.92
CA MET A 128 -14.77 -13.88 9.85
C MET A 128 -16.16 -14.12 10.45
N ASP A 129 -16.92 -13.06 10.71
CA ASP A 129 -18.30 -13.18 11.18
C ASP A 129 -19.21 -13.74 10.08
N MET A 130 -19.07 -13.28 8.83
CA MET A 130 -19.77 -13.87 7.68
C MET A 130 -19.40 -15.35 7.46
N LEU A 131 -18.11 -15.69 7.58
CA LEU A 131 -17.68 -17.09 7.48
C LEU A 131 -18.34 -17.96 8.55
N ARG A 132 -18.39 -17.49 9.79
CA ARG A 132 -19.02 -18.21 10.91
C ARG A 132 -20.51 -18.47 10.67
N GLU A 133 -21.23 -17.50 10.11
CA GLU A 133 -22.63 -17.64 9.77
C GLU A 133 -22.86 -18.61 8.61
N GLY A 134 -21.98 -18.56 7.58
CA GLY A 134 -22.08 -19.37 6.38
C GLY A 134 -21.62 -20.82 6.53
N ILE A 135 -20.74 -21.14 7.50
CA ILE A 135 -20.11 -22.46 7.59
C ILE A 135 -21.12 -23.57 7.88
N GLY A 136 -22.20 -23.27 8.60
CA GLY A 136 -23.26 -24.21 8.91
C GLY A 136 -24.01 -24.71 7.66
N LEU A 137 -24.11 -23.88 6.62
CA LEU A 137 -24.75 -24.23 5.35
C LEU A 137 -23.86 -25.15 4.49
N ARG A 138 -22.53 -25.01 4.60
CA ARG A 138 -21.54 -25.84 3.87
C ARG A 138 -21.39 -27.24 4.48
N ALA A 139 -21.80 -27.44 5.73
CA ALA A 139 -21.77 -28.72 6.43
C ALA A 139 -22.71 -29.80 5.83
N TYR A 140 -23.59 -29.42 4.91
CA TYR A 140 -24.52 -30.36 4.25
C TYR A 140 -23.81 -31.39 3.34
N GLY A 141 -22.51 -31.20 3.04
CA GLY A 141 -21.73 -32.03 2.13
C GLY A 141 -20.79 -33.06 2.78
N GLN A 142 -21.09 -33.59 3.96
CA GLN A 142 -20.28 -34.60 4.68
C GLN A 142 -18.88 -34.15 5.13
N LYS A 143 -18.54 -32.87 5.06
CA LYS A 143 -17.31 -32.32 5.60
C LYS A 143 -17.48 -31.86 7.05
N ASN A 144 -16.43 -31.97 7.84
CA ASN A 144 -16.46 -31.47 9.21
C ASN A 144 -16.44 -29.92 9.23
N PRO A 145 -17.52 -29.24 9.66
CA PRO A 145 -17.63 -27.79 9.59
C PRO A 145 -16.49 -27.06 10.32
N LEU A 146 -16.00 -27.62 11.43
CA LEU A 146 -14.91 -27.01 12.19
C LEU A 146 -13.57 -27.04 11.43
N VAL A 147 -13.34 -28.12 10.69
CA VAL A 147 -12.13 -28.25 9.86
C VAL A 147 -12.16 -27.25 8.71
N GLU A 148 -13.27 -27.18 7.96
CA GLU A 148 -13.47 -26.22 6.89
C GLU A 148 -13.35 -24.77 7.40
N TYR A 149 -13.98 -24.45 8.54
CA TYR A 149 -13.83 -23.14 9.16
C TYR A 149 -12.38 -22.77 9.46
N LYS A 150 -11.58 -23.70 9.99
CA LYS A 150 -10.17 -23.45 10.30
C LYS A 150 -9.34 -23.20 9.04
N PHE A 151 -9.58 -23.95 7.97
CA PHE A 151 -8.87 -23.75 6.70
C PHE A 151 -9.22 -22.40 6.08
N GLU A 152 -10.51 -22.09 5.92
CA GLU A 152 -10.93 -20.81 5.35
C GLU A 152 -10.48 -19.63 6.22
N ALA A 153 -10.57 -19.72 7.53
CA ALA A 153 -10.09 -18.69 8.44
C ALA A 153 -8.57 -18.46 8.34
N PHE A 154 -7.80 -19.53 8.09
CA PHE A 154 -6.37 -19.42 7.88
C PHE A 154 -6.07 -18.71 6.54
N ASP A 155 -6.71 -19.14 5.46
CA ASP A 155 -6.53 -18.54 4.13
C ASP A 155 -6.93 -17.06 4.14
N MET A 156 -8.04 -16.71 4.76
CA MET A 156 -8.49 -15.32 4.91
C MET A 156 -7.48 -14.48 5.70
N PHE A 157 -6.87 -15.05 6.74
CA PHE A 157 -5.84 -14.35 7.51
C PHE A 157 -4.55 -14.15 6.70
N GLN A 158 -4.11 -15.14 5.93
CA GLN A 158 -2.96 -14.99 5.03
C GLN A 158 -3.21 -13.93 3.97
N ASN A 159 -4.40 -13.91 3.37
CA ASN A 159 -4.80 -12.88 2.41
C ASN A 159 -4.83 -11.48 3.04
N MET A 160 -5.29 -11.35 4.28
CA MET A 160 -5.24 -10.09 5.01
C MET A 160 -3.80 -9.61 5.20
N ILE A 161 -2.88 -10.48 5.60
CA ILE A 161 -1.46 -10.13 5.77
C ILE A 161 -0.83 -9.69 4.45
N ALA A 162 -1.12 -10.41 3.35
CA ALA A 162 -0.65 -10.02 2.02
C ALA A 162 -1.22 -8.65 1.60
N ALA A 163 -2.51 -8.39 1.83
CA ALA A 163 -3.14 -7.11 1.54
C ALA A 163 -2.56 -5.96 2.38
N ILE A 164 -2.18 -6.20 3.64
CA ILE A 164 -1.50 -5.20 4.47
C ILE A 164 -0.15 -4.80 3.84
N GLN A 165 0.64 -5.78 3.39
CA GLN A 165 1.93 -5.53 2.75
C GLN A 165 1.74 -4.73 1.46
N ASP A 166 0.85 -5.18 0.59
CA ASP A 166 0.55 -4.58 -0.70
C ASP A 166 0.06 -3.12 -0.57
N GLU A 167 -0.96 -2.88 0.24
CA GLU A 167 -1.51 -1.53 0.44
C GLU A 167 -0.53 -0.59 1.12
N THR A 168 0.32 -1.08 2.03
CA THR A 168 1.36 -0.28 2.67
C THR A 168 2.37 0.20 1.63
N ILE A 169 2.90 -0.69 0.80
CA ILE A 169 3.87 -0.35 -0.24
C ILE A 169 3.26 0.58 -1.28
N MET A 170 2.05 0.28 -1.74
CA MET A 170 1.33 1.13 -2.69
C MET A 170 1.13 2.55 -2.14
N ALA A 171 0.74 2.70 -0.88
CA ALA A 171 0.53 4.00 -0.25
C ALA A 171 1.84 4.78 -0.12
N LEU A 172 2.94 4.13 0.25
CA LEU A 172 4.25 4.76 0.39
C LEU A 172 4.78 5.29 -0.95
N TYR A 173 4.63 4.52 -2.03
CA TYR A 173 5.05 4.96 -3.37
C TYR A 173 4.18 6.08 -3.94
N LYS A 174 2.90 6.16 -3.57
CA LYS A 174 1.98 7.24 -4.02
C LYS A 174 2.23 8.61 -3.39
N ILE A 175 3.01 8.71 -2.32
CA ILE A 175 3.28 9.99 -1.62
C ILE A 175 3.79 11.05 -2.60
N ARG A 176 4.71 10.71 -3.50
CA ARG A 176 5.28 11.67 -4.48
C ARG A 176 4.21 12.28 -5.39
N ALA A 177 3.28 11.46 -5.88
CA ALA A 177 2.23 11.91 -6.79
C ALA A 177 1.26 12.90 -6.11
N GLN A 178 0.91 12.66 -4.85
CA GLN A 178 0.03 13.55 -4.08
C GLN A 178 0.68 14.90 -3.81
N LEU A 179 1.97 14.92 -3.45
CA LEU A 179 2.71 16.18 -3.20
C LEU A 179 2.89 17.02 -4.46
N ILE A 180 3.10 16.39 -5.62
CA ILE A 180 3.19 17.09 -6.90
C ILE A 180 1.84 17.72 -7.25
N GLN A 181 0.73 17.01 -7.05
CA GLN A 181 -0.62 17.55 -7.30
C GLN A 181 -0.95 18.74 -6.39
N GLU A 182 -0.58 18.69 -5.11
CA GLU A 182 -0.79 19.83 -4.18
C GLU A 182 0.06 21.06 -4.55
N ILE A 183 1.22 20.87 -5.20
CA ILE A 183 2.09 21.97 -5.67
C ILE A 183 1.59 22.54 -7.01
N GLU A 184 1.00 21.71 -7.86
CA GLU A 184 0.50 22.10 -9.19
C GLU A 184 -0.92 22.69 -9.16
N GLU A 185 -1.70 22.49 -8.08
CA GLU A 185 -2.97 23.20 -7.90
C GLU A 185 -2.67 24.66 -7.52
N PRO A 186 -2.95 25.66 -8.40
CA PRO A 186 -2.76 27.05 -8.05
C PRO A 186 -3.69 27.39 -6.90
N VAL A 187 -3.15 28.12 -5.91
CA VAL A 187 -3.89 28.66 -4.76
C VAL A 187 -4.86 29.74 -5.25
N ASP A 188 -5.95 29.32 -5.91
CA ASP A 188 -6.96 30.21 -6.50
C ASP A 188 -8.15 30.44 -5.55
N HIS A 189 -7.92 30.40 -4.24
CA HIS A 189 -8.97 30.67 -3.26
C HIS A 189 -8.75 31.89 -2.38
N LEU A 190 -7.85 32.82 -2.75
CA LEU A 190 -7.65 34.06 -1.99
C LEU A 190 -8.09 35.36 -2.70
N GLU A 191 -8.74 35.28 -3.85
CA GLU A 191 -9.36 36.48 -4.51
C GLU A 191 -10.87 36.58 -4.30
N GLY A 192 -11.35 36.42 -3.08
CA GLY A 192 -12.79 36.55 -2.78
C GLY A 192 -13.14 37.26 -1.46
N ALA A 193 -12.14 37.61 -0.67
CA ALA A 193 -12.37 38.34 0.57
C ALA A 193 -12.28 39.87 0.34
N GLN A 194 -13.23 40.43 -0.41
CA GLN A 194 -13.48 41.88 -0.33
C GLN A 194 -14.16 42.15 1.00
N SER A 195 -13.43 42.83 1.86
CA SER A 195 -13.95 43.40 3.11
C SER A 195 -15.03 44.42 2.80
N HIS A 196 -16.29 44.08 3.01
CA HIS A 196 -17.37 45.05 3.08
C HIS A 196 -17.36 45.66 4.49
N HIS A 197 -16.61 46.74 4.64
CA HIS A 197 -16.78 47.67 5.73
C HIS A 197 -17.89 48.63 5.29
N GLU A 198 -19.11 48.40 5.70
CA GLU A 198 -20.16 49.40 5.69
C GLU A 198 -20.06 50.20 6.98
N ASP A 199 -19.72 51.49 6.83
CA ASP A 199 -19.84 52.54 7.83
C ASP A 199 -21.31 52.67 8.27
N VAL A 200 -21.56 52.46 9.56
CA VAL A 200 -22.81 52.90 10.22
C VAL A 200 -22.42 53.60 11.51
N LEU A 201 -22.21 54.91 11.42
CA LEU A 201 -22.33 55.84 12.55
C LEU A 201 -22.77 57.22 12.03
N GLU A 202 -24.05 57.46 11.92
CA GLU A 202 -24.62 58.82 12.05
C GLU A 202 -25.29 58.98 13.43
N PRO A 203 -24.96 60.02 14.19
CA PRO A 203 -25.63 60.30 15.46
C PRO A 203 -26.93 61.07 15.22
N GLN A 204 -28.05 60.55 15.69
CA GLN A 204 -29.32 61.28 15.76
C GLN A 204 -29.27 62.29 16.93
N ASN A 205 -29.39 63.56 16.58
CA ASN A 205 -29.73 64.65 17.49
C ASN A 205 -31.16 64.45 17.98
N ILE A 206 -31.33 64.62 19.28
CA ILE A 206 -32.60 64.71 19.97
C ILE A 206 -32.70 66.15 20.41
N ASP A 207 -33.72 66.86 19.92
CA ASP A 207 -34.45 67.95 20.60
C ASP A 207 -35.81 67.41 21.08
#